data_ea693e2ff19f727084d4a90ca724f3f8
#
_entry.id   ea693e2ff19f727084d4a90ca724f3f8
#
_cell.length_a   1.000
_cell.length_b   1.000
_cell.length_c   1.000
_cell.angle_alpha   90.00
_cell.angle_beta   90.00
_cell.angle_gamma   90.00
#
_symmetry.space_group_name_H-M   'P 1'
#
loop_
_entity.id
_entity.type
_entity.pdbx_description
1 polymer ?
#
loop_
_entity_poly.entity_id
_entity_poly.type
_entity_poly.pdbx_seq_one_letter_code
_entity_poly.pdbx_strand_id
1 'polypeptide(L)'
;MDTVEALIVAAQTLSSKCDQAIKGIEKNSEVAHATNPLDYAWPHHVQYLEQWGGLGARVLLLGMNPGPWGMAQTGVPFGATDVAQQFLAIQSRDLVTPSNAHPKRPIEGMALERQEVSGTRLWNLMEQHYGTATATFGRIFVVNHCPLLLLGERGQNITPNKVPKSIIEPLLDACDDHLRAVVDIMGITHIIGVGKYAEQRARAAFNAPKKGTGLTASGRTITIDTCWHPSPASPLANKNDGADWRANVVACLERNGC
;
A
#
# COMPACT_ATOMS: atom_id res chain seq x y z
N MET A 1 -24.98 0.53 -0.69
CA MET A 1 -23.61 1.07 -0.99
C MET A 1 -22.97 0.05 -1.90
N ASP A 2 -22.51 0.46 -3.04
CA ASP A 2 -21.73 -0.43 -3.92
C ASP A 2 -20.30 -0.63 -3.40
N THR A 3 -19.53 -1.51 -4.05
CA THR A 3 -18.17 -1.86 -3.61
C THR A 3 -17.25 -0.63 -3.61
N VAL A 4 -17.32 0.20 -4.65
CA VAL A 4 -16.46 1.39 -4.78
C VAL A 4 -16.79 2.44 -3.74
N GLU A 5 -18.06 2.75 -3.57
CA GLU A 5 -18.53 3.69 -2.52
C GLU A 5 -18.07 3.23 -1.12
N ALA A 6 -18.18 1.92 -0.83
CA ALA A 6 -17.75 1.37 0.45
C ALA A 6 -16.24 1.49 0.66
N LEU A 7 -15.43 1.26 -0.39
CA LEU A 7 -13.96 1.45 -0.34
C LEU A 7 -13.59 2.92 -0.12
N ILE A 8 -14.29 3.86 -0.76
CA ILE A 8 -14.08 5.30 -0.59
C ILE A 8 -14.34 5.69 0.88
N VAL A 9 -15.46 5.26 1.46
CA VAL A 9 -15.79 5.53 2.87
C VAL A 9 -14.73 4.92 3.81
N ALA A 10 -14.29 3.70 3.55
CA ALA A 10 -13.25 3.04 4.35
C ALA A 10 -11.91 3.80 4.29
N ALA A 11 -11.50 4.25 3.11
CA ALA A 11 -10.28 5.03 2.91
C ALA A 11 -10.35 6.41 3.59
N GLN A 12 -11.48 7.11 3.51
CA GLN A 12 -11.70 8.38 4.21
C GLN A 12 -11.69 8.22 5.73
N THR A 13 -12.27 7.13 6.24
CA THR A 13 -12.23 6.79 7.66
C THR A 13 -10.79 6.58 8.14
N LEU A 14 -9.99 5.83 7.38
CA LEU A 14 -8.56 5.63 7.68
C LEU A 14 -7.81 6.97 7.61
N SER A 15 -8.03 7.78 6.57
CA SER A 15 -7.39 9.09 6.42
C SER A 15 -7.59 9.96 7.65
N SER A 16 -8.83 10.08 8.14
CA SER A 16 -9.15 10.85 9.36
C SER A 16 -8.43 10.31 10.60
N LYS A 17 -8.25 8.99 10.73
CA LYS A 17 -7.49 8.38 11.83
C LYS A 17 -6.00 8.66 11.71
N CYS A 18 -5.47 8.67 10.49
CA CYS A 18 -4.09 9.02 10.21
C CYS A 18 -3.78 10.46 10.63
N ASP A 19 -4.63 11.44 10.27
CA ASP A 19 -4.44 12.84 10.63
C ASP A 19 -4.46 13.06 12.15
N GLN A 20 -5.32 12.35 12.87
CA GLN A 20 -5.35 12.37 14.34
C GLN A 20 -4.06 11.84 14.97
N ALA A 21 -3.41 10.85 14.34
CA ALA A 21 -2.20 10.22 14.87
C ALA A 21 -0.92 11.03 14.62
N ILE A 22 -0.85 11.83 13.56
CA ILE A 22 0.37 12.51 13.08
C ILE A 22 1.06 13.30 14.20
N LYS A 23 0.34 14.20 14.89
CA LYS A 23 0.93 15.06 15.94
C LYS A 23 1.52 14.25 17.10
N GLY A 24 0.89 13.13 17.45
CA GLY A 24 1.37 12.23 18.49
C GLY A 24 2.66 11.52 18.08
N ILE A 25 2.73 11.09 16.83
CA ILE A 25 3.89 10.41 16.26
C ILE A 25 5.09 11.37 16.19
N GLU A 26 4.93 12.56 15.61
CA GLU A 26 6.00 13.56 15.48
C GLU A 26 6.54 14.01 16.84
N LYS A 27 5.68 14.20 17.82
CA LYS A 27 6.08 14.66 19.15
C LYS A 27 6.84 13.61 19.98
N ASN A 28 6.58 12.33 19.77
CA ASN A 28 7.00 11.25 20.69
C ASN A 28 7.87 10.17 20.02
N SER A 29 8.40 10.42 18.83
CA SER A 29 9.27 9.50 18.12
C SER A 29 10.37 10.22 17.33
N GLU A 30 11.19 9.45 16.60
CA GLU A 30 12.21 9.99 15.67
C GLU A 30 11.62 10.49 14.34
N VAL A 31 10.30 10.45 14.18
CA VAL A 31 9.60 10.98 13.01
C VAL A 31 9.48 12.49 13.13
N ALA A 32 10.19 13.21 12.28
CA ALA A 32 10.15 14.67 12.24
C ALA A 32 9.03 15.21 11.35
N HIS A 33 8.66 14.44 10.31
CA HIS A 33 7.64 14.81 9.35
C HIS A 33 6.78 13.58 9.02
N ALA A 34 5.51 13.63 9.35
CA ALA A 34 4.53 12.61 8.98
C ALA A 34 3.47 13.24 8.09
N THR A 35 3.26 12.71 6.88
CA THR A 35 2.26 13.22 5.94
C THR A 35 1.31 12.12 5.50
N ASN A 36 0.07 12.51 5.21
CA ASN A 36 -1.02 11.61 4.85
C ASN A 36 -1.40 11.71 3.36
N PRO A 37 -0.88 10.85 2.47
CA PRO A 37 -1.27 10.83 1.07
C PRO A 37 -2.76 10.58 0.80
N LEU A 38 -3.49 9.97 1.74
CA LEU A 38 -4.94 9.81 1.62
C LEU A 38 -5.72 11.14 1.86
N ASP A 39 -5.05 12.17 2.37
CA ASP A 39 -5.61 13.51 2.48
C ASP A 39 -5.18 14.35 1.27
N TYR A 40 -3.92 14.77 1.19
CA TYR A 40 -3.48 15.72 0.16
C TYR A 40 -3.46 15.18 -1.26
N ALA A 41 -3.29 13.87 -1.47
CA ALA A 41 -3.35 13.21 -2.78
C ALA A 41 -4.67 12.45 -3.00
N TRP A 42 -5.72 12.79 -2.24
CA TRP A 42 -7.06 12.22 -2.38
C TRP A 42 -7.60 12.27 -3.81
N PRO A 43 -7.43 13.36 -4.61
CA PRO A 43 -7.91 13.41 -5.98
C PRO A 43 -7.36 12.33 -6.91
N HIS A 44 -6.19 11.76 -6.59
CA HIS A 44 -5.62 10.62 -7.29
C HIS A 44 -6.07 9.29 -6.66
N HIS A 45 -6.11 9.23 -5.32
CA HIS A 45 -6.51 8.01 -4.63
C HIS A 45 -7.95 7.61 -4.94
N VAL A 46 -8.87 8.57 -4.98
CA VAL A 46 -10.26 8.29 -5.32
C VAL A 46 -10.41 7.75 -6.74
N GLN A 47 -9.68 8.27 -7.72
CA GLN A 47 -9.64 7.71 -9.07
C GLN A 47 -9.16 6.25 -9.09
N TYR A 48 -8.13 5.92 -8.27
CA TYR A 48 -7.66 4.56 -8.14
C TYR A 48 -8.75 3.61 -7.62
N LEU A 49 -9.52 4.03 -6.62
CA LEU A 49 -10.64 3.25 -6.08
C LEU A 49 -11.77 3.12 -7.10
N GLU A 50 -12.15 4.22 -7.77
CA GLU A 50 -13.25 4.26 -8.76
C GLU A 50 -12.95 3.38 -9.98
N GLN A 51 -11.73 3.45 -10.50
CA GLN A 51 -11.36 2.69 -11.68
C GLN A 51 -11.13 1.20 -11.41
N TRP A 52 -10.55 0.86 -10.26
CA TRP A 52 -9.99 -0.45 -10.01
C TRP A 52 -10.62 -1.23 -8.85
N GLY A 53 -11.33 -0.57 -7.94
CA GLY A 53 -11.89 -1.21 -6.74
C GLY A 53 -13.06 -2.16 -7.00
N GLY A 54 -13.77 -1.99 -8.13
CA GLY A 54 -14.99 -2.72 -8.44
C GLY A 54 -14.83 -3.94 -9.36
N LEU A 55 -13.61 -4.32 -9.76
CA LEU A 55 -13.39 -5.33 -10.80
C LEU A 55 -13.39 -6.78 -10.32
N GLY A 56 -13.67 -7.03 -9.05
CA GLY A 56 -13.88 -8.39 -8.53
C GLY A 56 -12.63 -9.15 -8.13
N ALA A 57 -11.52 -8.46 -7.87
CA ALA A 57 -10.30 -9.06 -7.33
C ALA A 57 -10.58 -9.93 -6.10
N ARG A 58 -9.92 -11.08 -6.01
CA ARG A 58 -10.00 -12.01 -4.87
C ARG A 58 -8.70 -12.12 -4.09
N VAL A 59 -7.62 -11.58 -4.62
CA VAL A 59 -6.30 -11.55 -3.99
C VAL A 59 -5.91 -10.12 -3.69
N LEU A 60 -5.46 -9.87 -2.46
CA LEU A 60 -4.95 -8.57 -2.02
C LEU A 60 -3.43 -8.61 -1.90
N LEU A 61 -2.72 -7.77 -2.64
CA LEU A 61 -1.31 -7.49 -2.39
C LEU A 61 -1.21 -6.39 -1.33
N LEU A 62 -0.63 -6.70 -0.18
CA LEU A 62 -0.49 -5.78 0.93
C LEU A 62 0.94 -5.26 1.03
N GLY A 63 1.12 -3.96 0.82
CA GLY A 63 2.39 -3.25 1.07
C GLY A 63 2.51 -2.79 2.52
N MET A 64 3.64 -2.17 2.86
CA MET A 64 3.91 -1.64 4.20
C MET A 64 3.41 -0.20 4.35
N ASN A 65 4.14 0.75 3.80
CA ASN A 65 3.86 2.19 3.85
C ASN A 65 4.48 2.91 2.64
N PRO A 66 4.07 4.16 2.36
CA PRO A 66 4.62 4.96 1.27
C PRO A 66 6.14 5.13 1.33
N GLY A 67 6.77 5.11 0.14
CA GLY A 67 8.05 5.74 -0.08
C GLY A 67 7.87 7.20 -0.54
N PRO A 68 8.91 8.06 -0.41
CA PRO A 68 8.80 9.49 -0.74
C PRO A 68 8.62 9.78 -2.24
N TRP A 69 8.86 8.80 -3.10
CA TRP A 69 8.85 8.95 -4.56
C TRP A 69 7.72 8.18 -5.26
N GLY A 70 6.88 7.49 -4.48
CA GLY A 70 5.75 6.69 -4.96
C GLY A 70 4.41 7.21 -4.44
N MET A 71 3.72 6.42 -3.62
CA MET A 71 2.40 6.80 -3.09
C MET A 71 2.37 8.16 -2.41
N ALA A 72 3.47 8.63 -1.82
CA ALA A 72 3.55 9.98 -1.27
C ALA A 72 3.35 11.08 -2.33
N GLN A 73 3.61 10.79 -3.60
CA GLN A 73 3.39 11.72 -4.72
C GLN A 73 2.03 11.49 -5.38
N THR A 74 1.66 10.23 -5.54
CA THR A 74 0.53 9.85 -6.41
C THR A 74 -0.74 9.48 -5.65
N GLY A 75 -0.68 9.29 -4.34
CA GLY A 75 -1.81 8.73 -3.57
C GLY A 75 -2.10 7.24 -3.87
N VAL A 76 -1.39 6.63 -4.82
CA VAL A 76 -1.63 5.26 -5.28
C VAL A 76 -0.61 4.29 -4.65
N PRO A 77 -1.02 3.15 -4.09
CA PRO A 77 -0.10 2.17 -3.54
C PRO A 77 0.94 1.72 -4.58
N PHE A 78 2.23 1.77 -4.22
CA PHE A 78 3.36 1.53 -5.15
C PHE A 78 3.34 2.42 -6.40
N GLY A 79 2.64 3.55 -6.38
CA GLY A 79 2.39 4.40 -7.54
C GLY A 79 3.60 5.27 -7.89
N ALA A 80 4.63 4.73 -8.57
CA ALA A 80 5.57 5.57 -9.30
C ALA A 80 4.81 6.37 -10.37
N THR A 81 5.23 7.61 -10.66
CA THR A 81 4.44 8.55 -11.49
C THR A 81 4.14 8.03 -12.89
N ASP A 82 5.13 7.43 -13.56
CA ASP A 82 4.94 6.89 -14.91
C ASP A 82 3.91 5.74 -14.93
N VAL A 83 4.05 4.76 -14.04
CA VAL A 83 3.11 3.63 -13.99
C VAL A 83 1.72 4.06 -13.52
N ALA A 84 1.63 5.04 -12.63
CA ALA A 84 0.35 5.58 -12.20
C ALA A 84 -0.41 6.23 -13.37
N GLN A 85 0.30 6.99 -14.22
CA GLN A 85 -0.30 7.65 -15.37
C GLN A 85 -0.53 6.70 -16.55
N GLN A 86 0.47 5.88 -16.91
CA GLN A 86 0.45 5.10 -18.15
C GLN A 86 -0.30 3.78 -18.00
N PHE A 87 -0.01 3.02 -16.93
CA PHE A 87 -0.61 1.71 -16.73
C PHE A 87 -1.91 1.78 -15.91
N LEU A 88 -1.92 2.58 -14.83
CA LEU A 88 -3.10 2.71 -13.96
C LEU A 88 -4.06 3.81 -14.41
N ALA A 89 -3.73 4.56 -15.46
CA ALA A 89 -4.55 5.61 -16.08
C ALA A 89 -5.07 6.69 -15.10
N ILE A 90 -4.29 6.98 -14.06
CA ILE A 90 -4.63 8.02 -13.08
C ILE A 90 -4.33 9.39 -13.68
N GLN A 91 -5.38 10.21 -13.80
CA GLN A 91 -5.26 11.55 -14.33
C GLN A 91 -4.61 12.49 -13.30
N SER A 92 -3.63 13.30 -13.76
CA SER A 92 -3.03 14.31 -12.90
C SER A 92 -4.08 15.29 -12.39
N ARG A 93 -3.96 15.66 -11.12
CA ARG A 93 -4.77 16.69 -10.45
C ARG A 93 -3.85 17.53 -9.57
N ASP A 94 -4.23 18.77 -9.35
CA ASP A 94 -3.51 19.63 -8.41
C ASP A 94 -3.64 19.09 -7.00
N LEU A 95 -2.51 19.06 -6.28
CA LEU A 95 -2.42 18.63 -4.90
C LEU A 95 -2.11 19.82 -3.99
N VAL A 96 -2.68 19.78 -2.79
CA VAL A 96 -2.34 20.77 -1.75
C VAL A 96 -1.17 20.22 -0.94
N THR A 97 0.01 20.81 -1.11
CA THR A 97 1.20 20.39 -0.35
C THR A 97 0.95 20.57 1.16
N PRO A 98 1.09 19.51 1.96
CA PRO A 98 0.90 19.61 3.40
C PRO A 98 1.99 20.50 4.03
N SER A 99 1.58 21.32 5.01
CA SER A 99 2.48 22.30 5.68
C SER A 99 3.66 21.66 6.40
N ASN A 100 3.56 20.40 6.77
CA ASN A 100 4.61 19.60 7.42
C ASN A 100 5.38 18.71 6.44
N ALA A 101 5.28 18.94 5.11
CA ALA A 101 6.11 18.25 4.13
C ALA A 101 7.60 18.51 4.38
N HIS A 102 8.42 17.46 4.24
CA HIS A 102 9.86 17.58 4.48
C HIS A 102 10.54 18.36 3.34
N PRO A 103 11.37 19.39 3.60
CA PRO A 103 11.96 20.24 2.56
C PRO A 103 12.81 19.47 1.51
N LYS A 104 13.44 18.37 1.91
CA LYS A 104 14.22 17.51 1.00
C LYS A 104 13.37 16.46 0.29
N ARG A 105 12.08 16.43 0.53
CA ARG A 105 11.12 15.48 -0.07
C ARG A 105 9.85 16.24 -0.46
N PRO A 106 9.95 17.18 -1.40
CA PRO A 106 8.79 17.97 -1.82
C PRO A 106 7.72 17.06 -2.42
N ILE A 107 6.47 17.50 -2.33
CA ILE A 107 5.34 16.87 -2.99
C ILE A 107 5.14 17.57 -4.33
N GLU A 108 5.50 16.88 -5.40
CA GLU A 108 5.42 17.37 -6.79
C GLU A 108 4.27 16.69 -7.56
N GLY A 109 3.62 15.72 -6.94
CA GLY A 109 2.51 14.98 -7.54
C GLY A 109 2.96 14.19 -8.77
N MET A 110 2.12 14.20 -9.80
CA MET A 110 2.40 13.51 -11.07
C MET A 110 3.50 14.17 -11.92
N ALA A 111 3.96 15.36 -11.54
CA ALA A 111 5.07 16.05 -12.22
C ALA A 111 6.46 15.54 -11.78
N LEU A 112 6.53 14.73 -10.73
CA LEU A 112 7.80 14.19 -10.25
C LEU A 112 8.43 13.28 -11.33
N GLU A 113 9.62 13.67 -11.81
CA GLU A 113 10.37 12.89 -12.80
C GLU A 113 11.00 11.61 -12.19
N ARG A 114 11.35 11.67 -10.92
CA ARG A 114 12.00 10.55 -10.23
C ARG A 114 11.04 9.40 -9.98
N GLN A 115 11.35 8.24 -10.54
CA GLN A 115 10.52 7.04 -10.39
C GLN A 115 10.81 6.28 -9.09
N GLU A 116 9.78 5.78 -8.45
CA GLU A 116 9.87 4.89 -7.28
C GLU A 116 10.15 3.46 -7.76
N VAL A 117 11.35 2.97 -7.47
CA VAL A 117 11.85 1.69 -8.01
C VAL A 117 10.97 0.51 -7.62
N SER A 118 10.45 0.47 -6.39
CA SER A 118 9.63 -0.66 -5.94
C SER A 118 8.29 -0.70 -6.67
N GLY A 119 7.69 0.46 -6.89
CA GLY A 119 6.43 0.59 -7.63
C GLY A 119 6.59 0.26 -9.10
N THR A 120 7.61 0.84 -9.75
CA THR A 120 7.93 0.52 -11.15
C THR A 120 8.14 -0.99 -11.33
N ARG A 121 8.91 -1.64 -10.45
CA ARG A 121 9.13 -3.10 -10.52
C ARG A 121 7.82 -3.89 -10.37
N LEU A 122 7.00 -3.53 -9.38
CA LEU A 122 5.76 -4.27 -9.10
C LEU A 122 4.78 -4.15 -10.26
N TRP A 123 4.48 -2.93 -10.70
CA TRP A 123 3.49 -2.71 -11.73
C TRP A 123 3.94 -3.17 -13.12
N ASN A 124 5.23 -3.01 -13.47
CA ASN A 124 5.76 -3.59 -14.72
C ASN A 124 5.66 -5.13 -14.72
N LEU A 125 5.86 -5.78 -13.55
CA LEU A 125 5.64 -7.23 -13.46
C LEU A 125 4.17 -7.59 -13.65
N MET A 126 3.24 -6.81 -13.09
CA MET A 126 1.79 -7.03 -13.28
C MET A 126 1.39 -6.84 -14.75
N GLU A 127 1.91 -5.81 -15.41
CA GLU A 127 1.70 -5.59 -16.84
C GLU A 127 2.26 -6.74 -17.68
N GLN A 128 3.47 -7.19 -17.42
CA GLN A 128 4.07 -8.34 -18.10
C GLN A 128 3.29 -9.64 -17.90
N HIS A 129 2.72 -9.85 -16.71
CA HIS A 129 2.04 -11.09 -16.34
C HIS A 129 0.57 -11.14 -16.81
N TYR A 130 -0.16 -10.01 -16.71
CA TYR A 130 -1.58 -9.93 -17.01
C TYR A 130 -1.92 -9.16 -18.29
N GLY A 131 -0.97 -8.39 -18.82
CA GLY A 131 -1.10 -7.61 -20.06
C GLY A 131 -1.75 -6.24 -19.86
N THR A 132 -2.85 -6.14 -19.13
CA THR A 132 -3.60 -4.88 -18.93
C THR A 132 -3.96 -4.62 -17.47
N ALA A 133 -4.18 -3.36 -17.13
CA ALA A 133 -4.66 -3.00 -15.79
C ALA A 133 -6.00 -3.67 -15.47
N THR A 134 -6.95 -3.70 -16.41
CA THR A 134 -8.24 -4.37 -16.22
C THR A 134 -8.07 -5.87 -15.90
N ALA A 135 -7.22 -6.58 -16.62
CA ALA A 135 -6.94 -7.99 -16.34
C ALA A 135 -6.25 -8.18 -14.98
N THR A 136 -5.35 -7.26 -14.62
CA THR A 136 -4.69 -7.23 -13.31
C THR A 136 -5.71 -7.07 -12.18
N PHE A 137 -6.53 -6.02 -12.22
CA PHE A 137 -7.47 -5.70 -11.16
C PHE A 137 -8.73 -6.59 -11.13
N GLY A 138 -8.97 -7.36 -12.15
CA GLY A 138 -9.93 -8.47 -12.10
C GLY A 138 -9.45 -9.64 -11.24
N ARG A 139 -8.18 -9.69 -10.85
CA ARG A 139 -7.56 -10.76 -10.06
C ARG A 139 -6.98 -10.29 -8.74
N ILE A 140 -6.20 -9.21 -8.77
CA ILE A 140 -5.52 -8.65 -7.60
C ILE A 140 -5.94 -7.20 -7.34
N PHE A 141 -5.94 -6.80 -6.07
CA PHE A 141 -6.01 -5.41 -5.66
C PHE A 141 -4.80 -5.08 -4.78
N VAL A 142 -4.35 -3.82 -4.76
CA VAL A 142 -3.13 -3.43 -4.04
C VAL A 142 -3.45 -2.34 -3.03
N VAL A 143 -3.02 -2.51 -1.78
CA VAL A 143 -3.09 -1.48 -0.75
C VAL A 143 -1.79 -1.44 0.07
N ASN A 144 -1.48 -0.30 0.67
CA ASN A 144 -0.51 -0.22 1.75
C ASN A 144 -1.23 -0.36 3.09
N HIS A 145 -0.65 -1.11 4.02
CA HIS A 145 -1.18 -1.27 5.37
C HIS A 145 -1.27 0.08 6.10
N CYS A 146 -0.13 0.79 6.21
CA CYS A 146 -0.08 2.13 6.77
C CYS A 146 0.06 3.15 5.63
N PRO A 147 -0.87 4.11 5.47
CA PRO A 147 -0.80 5.07 4.36
C PRO A 147 0.14 6.26 4.63
N LEU A 148 0.64 6.45 5.87
CA LEU A 148 1.49 7.58 6.19
C LEU A 148 2.91 7.46 5.63
N LEU A 149 3.41 8.54 5.05
CA LEU A 149 4.84 8.75 4.85
C LEU A 149 5.44 9.28 6.15
N LEU A 150 6.40 8.55 6.71
CA LEU A 150 7.10 8.91 7.94
C LEU A 150 8.56 9.20 7.62
N LEU A 151 9.01 10.42 7.88
CA LEU A 151 10.37 10.87 7.58
C LEU A 151 11.06 11.39 8.84
N GLY A 152 12.34 11.08 8.98
CA GLY A 152 13.19 11.70 10.00
C GLY A 152 13.79 13.03 9.53
N GLU A 153 14.48 13.74 10.40
CA GLU A 153 15.08 15.06 10.19
C GLU A 153 15.92 15.19 8.90
N ARG A 154 16.55 14.13 8.46
CA ARG A 154 17.37 14.11 7.23
C ARG A 154 16.59 13.74 5.97
N GLY A 155 15.28 13.50 6.09
CA GLY A 155 14.42 13.03 5.01
C GLY A 155 14.59 11.53 4.70
N GLN A 156 15.13 10.75 5.64
CA GLN A 156 15.16 9.30 5.54
C GLN A 156 13.79 8.71 5.87
N ASN A 157 13.39 7.69 5.12
CA ASN A 157 12.13 6.99 5.38
C ASN A 157 12.21 6.19 6.69
N ILE A 158 11.25 6.40 7.57
CA ILE A 158 11.05 5.63 8.81
C ILE A 158 9.86 4.70 8.58
N THR A 159 10.07 3.42 8.77
CA THR A 159 8.99 2.44 8.62
C THR A 159 8.19 2.32 9.93
N PRO A 160 6.89 2.01 9.88
CA PRO A 160 6.04 1.96 11.08
C PRO A 160 6.60 1.10 12.21
N ASN A 161 7.26 0.00 11.89
CA ASN A 161 7.88 -0.90 12.88
C ASN A 161 9.13 -0.34 13.57
N LYS A 162 9.62 0.83 13.16
CA LYS A 162 10.71 1.56 13.83
C LYS A 162 10.20 2.62 14.80
N VAL A 163 8.93 2.97 14.72
CA VAL A 163 8.29 3.89 15.68
C VAL A 163 7.98 3.11 16.97
N PRO A 164 8.19 3.70 18.17
CA PRO A 164 7.88 3.02 19.44
C PRO A 164 6.45 2.48 19.45
N LYS A 165 6.28 1.23 19.88
CA LYS A 165 5.00 0.53 19.83
C LYS A 165 3.87 1.31 20.52
N SER A 166 4.13 1.87 21.71
CA SER A 166 3.15 2.67 22.46
C SER A 166 2.65 3.92 21.71
N ILE A 167 3.41 4.40 20.71
CA ILE A 167 3.07 5.59 19.93
C ILE A 167 2.33 5.18 18.64
N ILE A 168 2.78 4.12 17.99
CA ILE A 168 2.26 3.76 16.67
C ILE A 168 1.06 2.81 16.72
N GLU A 169 0.87 2.05 17.81
CA GLU A 169 -0.17 1.01 17.89
C GLU A 169 -1.59 1.52 17.59
N PRO A 170 -2.04 2.69 18.12
CA PRO A 170 -3.38 3.18 17.80
C PRO A 170 -3.60 3.43 16.29
N LEU A 171 -2.55 3.86 15.58
CA LEU A 171 -2.59 4.00 14.13
C LEU A 171 -2.63 2.62 13.45
N LEU A 172 -1.79 1.68 13.91
CA LEU A 172 -1.75 0.34 13.32
C LEU A 172 -3.07 -0.42 13.53
N ASP A 173 -3.76 -0.21 14.65
CA ASP A 173 -5.11 -0.76 14.88
C ASP A 173 -6.11 -0.20 13.87
N ALA A 174 -6.06 1.10 13.60
CA ALA A 174 -6.90 1.72 12.56
C ALA A 174 -6.57 1.21 11.15
N CYS A 175 -5.29 0.94 10.86
CA CYS A 175 -4.85 0.32 9.61
C CYS A 175 -5.33 -1.14 9.49
N ASP A 176 -5.31 -1.90 10.58
CA ASP A 176 -5.86 -3.27 10.63
C ASP A 176 -7.38 -3.27 10.43
N ASP A 177 -8.10 -2.30 11.02
CA ASP A 177 -9.54 -2.13 10.80
C ASP A 177 -9.86 -1.83 9.33
N HIS A 178 -9.08 -0.95 8.70
CA HIS A 178 -9.21 -0.68 7.28
C HIS A 178 -8.91 -1.92 6.43
N LEU A 179 -7.86 -2.68 6.75
CA LEU A 179 -7.53 -3.92 6.04
C LEU A 179 -8.68 -4.92 6.13
N ARG A 180 -9.30 -5.09 7.32
CA ARG A 180 -10.48 -5.93 7.52
C ARG A 180 -11.66 -5.46 6.67
N ALA A 181 -11.91 -4.14 6.67
CA ALA A 181 -12.98 -3.54 5.86
C ALA A 181 -12.77 -3.79 4.35
N VAL A 182 -11.58 -3.55 3.81
CA VAL A 182 -11.26 -3.82 2.39
C VAL A 182 -11.47 -5.29 2.04
N VAL A 183 -11.01 -6.21 2.89
CA VAL A 183 -11.17 -7.65 2.70
C VAL A 183 -12.64 -8.06 2.68
N ASP A 184 -13.46 -7.49 3.54
CA ASP A 184 -14.90 -7.81 3.59
C ASP A 184 -15.67 -7.17 2.45
N ILE A 185 -15.42 -5.89 2.13
CA ILE A 185 -16.06 -5.14 1.04
C ILE A 185 -15.81 -5.81 -0.32
N MET A 186 -14.56 -6.17 -0.60
CA MET A 186 -14.17 -6.76 -1.88
C MET A 186 -14.38 -8.28 -1.94
N GLY A 187 -14.67 -8.93 -0.80
CA GLY A 187 -14.75 -10.39 -0.74
C GLY A 187 -13.41 -11.10 -0.97
N ILE A 188 -12.30 -10.47 -0.58
CA ILE A 188 -10.95 -11.02 -0.69
C ILE A 188 -10.86 -12.37 0.04
N THR A 189 -10.21 -13.34 -0.58
CA THR A 189 -9.99 -14.68 -0.03
C THR A 189 -8.51 -14.97 0.28
N HIS A 190 -7.59 -14.24 -0.37
CA HIS A 190 -6.16 -14.41 -0.20
C HIS A 190 -5.48 -13.05 0.00
N ILE A 191 -4.57 -12.97 0.97
CA ILE A 191 -3.71 -11.81 1.18
C ILE A 191 -2.26 -12.22 0.96
N ILE A 192 -1.57 -11.53 0.07
CA ILE A 192 -0.14 -11.71 -0.17
C ILE A 192 0.58 -10.49 0.40
N GLY A 193 1.28 -10.67 1.51
CA GLY A 193 2.15 -9.63 2.05
C GLY A 193 3.37 -9.41 1.14
N VAL A 194 3.53 -8.20 0.63
CA VAL A 194 4.74 -7.78 -0.09
C VAL A 194 5.84 -7.51 0.93
N GLY A 195 6.55 -8.57 1.30
CA GLY A 195 7.52 -8.59 2.39
C GLY A 195 6.95 -8.98 3.75
N LYS A 196 7.85 -9.29 4.67
CA LYS A 196 7.53 -9.89 5.99
C LYS A 196 6.67 -9.00 6.90
N TYR A 197 6.86 -7.68 6.87
CA TYR A 197 6.04 -6.77 7.67
C TYR A 197 4.56 -6.91 7.31
N ALA A 198 4.25 -6.83 6.03
CA ALA A 198 2.87 -6.90 5.54
C ALA A 198 2.22 -8.27 5.85
N GLU A 199 2.96 -9.36 5.68
CA GLU A 199 2.49 -10.70 6.11
C GLU A 199 2.15 -10.72 7.60
N GLN A 200 3.04 -10.20 8.46
CA GLN A 200 2.85 -10.20 9.91
C GLN A 200 1.62 -9.37 10.32
N ARG A 201 1.41 -8.20 9.70
CA ARG A 201 0.23 -7.38 9.96
C ARG A 201 -1.06 -8.04 9.49
N ALA A 202 -1.06 -8.64 8.29
CA ALA A 202 -2.21 -9.42 7.82
C ALA A 202 -2.55 -10.55 8.81
N ARG A 203 -1.54 -11.30 9.28
CA ARG A 203 -1.76 -12.35 10.28
C ARG A 203 -2.32 -11.80 11.59
N ALA A 204 -1.82 -10.67 12.07
CA ALA A 204 -2.35 -10.02 13.28
C ALA A 204 -3.81 -9.58 13.10
N ALA A 205 -4.11 -8.90 11.99
CA ALA A 205 -5.45 -8.40 11.68
C ALA A 205 -6.53 -9.51 11.62
N PHE A 206 -6.15 -10.71 11.16
CA PHE A 206 -7.08 -11.85 11.00
C PHE A 206 -6.85 -12.98 11.98
N ASN A 207 -6.13 -12.74 13.08
CA ASN A 207 -5.82 -13.74 14.12
C ASN A 207 -5.26 -15.07 13.54
N ALA A 208 -4.48 -14.96 12.46
CA ALA A 208 -3.92 -16.11 11.78
C ALA A 208 -2.64 -16.61 12.47
N PRO A 209 -2.46 -17.91 12.66
CA PRO A 209 -1.22 -18.47 13.16
C PRO A 209 -0.08 -18.28 12.17
N LYS A 210 1.16 -18.44 12.62
CA LYS A 210 2.37 -18.31 11.77
C LYS A 210 2.31 -19.20 10.52
N LYS A 211 1.70 -20.38 10.63
CA LYS A 211 1.34 -21.26 9.52
C LYS A 211 -0.15 -21.54 9.63
N GLY A 212 -0.92 -21.22 8.58
CA GLY A 212 -2.37 -21.42 8.57
C GLY A 212 -3.13 -20.20 8.06
N THR A 213 -4.44 -20.29 8.15
CA THR A 213 -5.40 -19.27 7.68
C THR A 213 -5.88 -18.39 8.82
N GLY A 214 -6.34 -17.20 8.50
CA GLY A 214 -7.08 -16.32 9.39
C GLY A 214 -8.58 -16.42 9.16
N LEU A 215 -9.33 -15.67 9.97
CA LEU A 215 -10.79 -15.58 9.86
C LEU A 215 -11.22 -14.12 9.81
N THR A 216 -12.17 -13.81 8.93
CA THR A 216 -12.90 -12.52 8.97
C THR A 216 -13.87 -12.51 10.15
N ALA A 217 -14.43 -11.33 10.46
CA ALA A 217 -15.46 -11.21 11.49
C ALA A 217 -16.73 -12.04 11.17
N SER A 218 -17.02 -12.26 9.89
CA SER A 218 -18.11 -13.13 9.43
C SER A 218 -17.77 -14.64 9.43
N GLY A 219 -16.57 -15.02 9.88
CA GLY A 219 -16.12 -16.42 9.92
C GLY A 219 -15.60 -16.96 8.59
N ARG A 220 -15.42 -16.11 7.57
CA ARG A 220 -14.86 -16.52 6.28
C ARG A 220 -13.34 -16.73 6.41
N THR A 221 -12.85 -17.81 5.86
CA THR A 221 -11.42 -18.15 5.86
C THR A 221 -10.62 -17.23 4.94
N ILE A 222 -9.47 -16.74 5.40
CA ILE A 222 -8.51 -15.95 4.65
C ILE A 222 -7.16 -16.68 4.60
N THR A 223 -6.67 -16.96 3.42
CA THR A 223 -5.30 -17.46 3.20
C THR A 223 -4.32 -16.29 3.25
N ILE A 224 -3.22 -16.44 3.99
CA ILE A 224 -2.19 -15.40 4.10
C ILE A 224 -0.85 -15.98 3.68
N ASP A 225 -0.27 -15.37 2.65
CA ASP A 225 1.01 -15.74 2.07
C ASP A 225 1.95 -14.52 2.01
N THR A 226 3.16 -14.69 1.49
CA THR A 226 4.15 -13.62 1.35
C THR A 226 4.98 -13.80 0.09
N CYS A 227 5.28 -12.70 -0.58
CA CYS A 227 6.29 -12.62 -1.63
C CYS A 227 7.43 -11.68 -1.23
N TRP A 228 8.52 -11.71 -2.00
CA TRP A 228 9.66 -10.84 -1.73
C TRP A 228 9.35 -9.39 -2.08
N HIS A 229 9.80 -8.47 -1.22
CA HIS A 229 9.62 -7.04 -1.44
C HIS A 229 10.51 -6.54 -2.59
N PRO A 230 9.99 -5.72 -3.53
CA PRO A 230 10.71 -5.23 -4.72
C PRO A 230 11.76 -4.14 -4.44
N SER A 231 12.01 -3.77 -3.18
CA SER A 231 12.92 -2.68 -2.81
C SER A 231 14.33 -2.90 -3.36
N PRO A 232 14.96 -1.85 -3.92
CA PRO A 232 16.37 -1.91 -4.31
C PRO A 232 17.32 -2.16 -3.13
N ALA A 233 16.89 -1.89 -1.90
CA ALA A 233 17.64 -2.22 -0.69
C ALA A 233 17.57 -3.71 -0.31
N SER A 234 16.69 -4.50 -0.93
CA SER A 234 16.57 -5.93 -0.68
C SER A 234 17.54 -6.73 -1.56
N PRO A 235 18.49 -7.48 -0.98
CA PRO A 235 19.37 -8.35 -1.78
C PRO A 235 18.61 -9.35 -2.66
N LEU A 236 17.47 -9.87 -2.16
CA LEU A 236 16.63 -10.82 -2.89
C LEU A 236 15.96 -10.19 -4.13
N ALA A 237 15.65 -8.89 -4.08
CA ALA A 237 15.05 -8.18 -5.21
C ALA A 237 16.04 -7.86 -6.34
N ASN A 238 17.35 -7.92 -6.06
CA ASN A 238 18.40 -7.57 -7.03
C ASN A 238 19.13 -8.80 -7.58
N LYS A 239 18.89 -9.97 -7.00
CA LYS A 239 19.55 -11.20 -7.42
C LYS A 239 19.18 -11.57 -8.86
N ASN A 240 20.17 -11.91 -9.69
CA ASN A 240 20.03 -12.21 -11.11
C ASN A 240 19.22 -11.11 -11.85
N ASP A 241 19.59 -9.84 -11.66
CA ASP A 241 18.91 -8.66 -12.25
C ASP A 241 17.39 -8.65 -12.00
N GLY A 242 17.01 -9.11 -10.79
CA GLY A 242 15.62 -9.18 -10.37
C GLY A 242 14.82 -10.37 -10.93
N ALA A 243 15.45 -11.28 -11.69
CA ALA A 243 14.76 -12.45 -12.23
C ALA A 243 14.23 -13.37 -11.13
N ASP A 244 15.02 -13.61 -10.08
CA ASP A 244 14.61 -14.44 -8.95
C ASP A 244 13.43 -13.81 -8.19
N TRP A 245 13.41 -12.47 -8.06
CA TRP A 245 12.30 -11.75 -7.46
C TRP A 245 11.03 -11.88 -8.30
N ARG A 246 11.12 -11.67 -9.62
CA ARG A 246 9.97 -11.83 -10.53
C ARG A 246 9.40 -13.24 -10.44
N ALA A 247 10.25 -14.25 -10.51
CA ALA A 247 9.83 -15.65 -10.38
C ALA A 247 9.16 -15.95 -9.02
N ASN A 248 9.70 -15.38 -7.92
CA ASN A 248 9.10 -15.53 -6.59
C ASN A 248 7.71 -14.92 -6.50
N VAL A 249 7.52 -13.71 -7.06
CA VAL A 249 6.20 -13.03 -7.05
C VAL A 249 5.19 -13.80 -7.92
N VAL A 250 5.56 -14.18 -9.15
CA VAL A 250 4.69 -14.95 -10.05
C VAL A 250 4.28 -16.28 -9.41
N ALA A 251 5.23 -17.07 -8.91
CA ALA A 251 4.92 -18.32 -8.22
C ALA A 251 4.01 -18.11 -6.99
N CYS A 252 4.13 -16.95 -6.31
CA CYS A 252 3.24 -16.60 -5.22
C CYS A 252 1.81 -16.30 -5.71
N LEU A 253 1.66 -15.57 -6.81
CA LEU A 253 0.36 -15.29 -7.42
C LEU A 253 -0.32 -16.59 -7.88
N GLU A 254 0.37 -17.43 -8.64
CA GLU A 254 -0.14 -18.70 -9.17
C GLU A 254 -0.65 -19.64 -8.07
N ARG A 255 0.12 -19.84 -6.99
CA ARG A 255 -0.33 -20.72 -5.89
C ARG A 255 -1.47 -20.14 -5.06
N ASN A 256 -1.79 -18.85 -5.23
CA ASN A 256 -2.95 -18.17 -4.63
C ASN A 256 -4.09 -17.94 -5.63
N GLY A 257 -4.05 -18.56 -6.80
CA GLY A 257 -5.14 -18.60 -7.79
C GLY A 257 -5.19 -17.39 -8.72
N CYS A 258 -4.05 -16.74 -8.94
CA CYS A 258 -3.92 -15.61 -9.85
C CYS A 258 -3.01 -15.92 -11.05
#